data_2623470b4172eef997e26a8a7ceab007
#
_entry.id   2623470b4172eef997e26a8a7ceab007
#
_cell.length_a   1.000
_cell.length_b   1.000
_cell.length_c   1.000
_cell.angle_alpha   90.00
_cell.angle_beta   90.00
_cell.angle_gamma   90.00
#
_symmetry.space_group_name_H-M   'P 1'
#
loop_
_entity.id
_entity.type
_entity.pdbx_description
1 polymer ?
#
loop_
_entity_poly.entity_id
_entity_poly.type
_entity_poly.pdbx_seq_one_letter_code
_entity_poly.pdbx_strand_id
1 'polypeptide(L)'
;MKNIFKYLSLLLICLFALILTVNAETNTIYVNLTNLKYSTDQKEYSSIKEYKTLEEFLVDYNANSLPDIYVTDFLFDGVSTVKTPDLDDFVENDSNDTKIKTLEIKVININTTGNIEFTGKITGAMIGVNTNNVKGNINIILNNASIDTDSKKAPAIYVYNKDKNYTDCKVTIKTVSGTKNYLEGGKLKKVSLLGSDELDKYSNYYSNTNLTNYNKYTSYYGIYTSEEIENILFATVTADQEDLQDGDPYYFYKASGAVSSDIDLYFEGEGFLSITSKNKEGVETKGNLTFSGGTGDYEIYAEDDCLNTTTANSSASTVRNDLTIDVNSLLAVVKESADEGDAIDSNGKLTINGGTIIAIAHPTSPDAGLDSGNGTYINGGTVLATGNMVDQISNDSKQNFIYLTFNNQISADTLITIKDQDDKVITAFKTSRTIKNLLYSSSDLNYESYKVYTGGTIDGEETNGLYTKVNSYTNGEETQVSSVNNKINNKEEQDKKDISKTFLILLIVEMILLIISISLYIFLKKAQ
;
A
#
# COMPACT_ATOMS: atom_id res chain seq x y z
N MET A 1 32.32 -29.34 -26.68
CA MET A 1 32.63 -29.80 -25.32
C MET A 1 33.14 -28.68 -24.38
N LYS A 2 34.19 -27.92 -24.72
CA LYS A 2 34.70 -26.83 -23.82
C LYS A 2 33.67 -25.78 -23.40
N ASN A 3 32.76 -25.37 -24.28
CA ASN A 3 31.74 -24.38 -23.97
C ASN A 3 30.61 -24.94 -23.08
N ILE A 4 30.26 -26.21 -23.23
CA ILE A 4 29.24 -26.86 -22.41
C ILE A 4 29.73 -27.00 -20.97
N PHE A 5 30.99 -27.34 -20.76
CA PHE A 5 31.59 -27.38 -19.42
C PHE A 5 31.63 -26.00 -18.75
N LYS A 6 31.83 -24.93 -19.52
CA LYS A 6 31.85 -23.56 -18.99
C LYS A 6 30.45 -23.10 -18.54
N TYR A 7 29.40 -23.48 -19.26
CA TYR A 7 28.02 -23.19 -18.87
C TYR A 7 27.56 -24.07 -17.70
N LEU A 8 27.98 -25.35 -17.67
CA LEU A 8 27.69 -26.24 -16.54
C LEU A 8 28.36 -25.76 -15.24
N SER A 9 29.62 -25.30 -15.33
CA SER A 9 30.32 -24.76 -14.16
C SER A 9 29.71 -23.43 -13.69
N LEU A 10 29.24 -22.58 -14.61
CA LEU A 10 28.54 -21.35 -14.26
C LEU A 10 27.17 -21.63 -13.59
N LEU A 11 26.43 -22.62 -14.13
CA LEU A 11 25.16 -23.08 -13.56
C LEU A 11 25.37 -23.68 -12.16
N LEU A 12 26.42 -24.47 -11.95
CA LEU A 12 26.77 -25.00 -10.63
C LEU A 12 27.17 -23.91 -9.63
N ILE A 13 27.91 -22.90 -10.08
CA ILE A 13 28.27 -21.75 -9.25
C ILE A 13 27.01 -20.93 -8.89
N CYS A 14 26.11 -20.72 -9.84
CA CYS A 14 24.84 -20.06 -9.57
C CYS A 14 23.94 -20.88 -8.63
N LEU A 15 23.87 -22.22 -8.80
CA LEU A 15 23.14 -23.10 -7.87
C LEU A 15 23.79 -23.10 -6.47
N PHE A 16 25.13 -23.14 -6.38
CA PHE A 16 25.83 -23.05 -5.10
C PHE A 16 25.65 -21.65 -4.44
N ALA A 17 25.65 -20.59 -5.23
CA ALA A 17 25.34 -19.25 -4.74
C ALA A 17 23.87 -19.17 -4.26
N LEU A 18 22.91 -19.78 -4.98
CA LEU A 18 21.52 -19.87 -4.55
C LEU A 18 21.37 -20.68 -3.24
N ILE A 19 22.10 -21.79 -3.10
CA ILE A 19 22.08 -22.63 -1.88
C ILE A 19 22.73 -21.89 -0.70
N LEU A 20 23.76 -21.08 -0.95
CA LEU A 20 24.41 -20.29 0.09
C LEU A 20 23.57 -19.06 0.52
N THR A 21 22.69 -18.56 -0.35
CA THR A 21 21.77 -17.46 -0.01
C THR A 21 20.52 -17.94 0.75
N VAL A 22 20.26 -19.26 0.78
CA VAL A 22 19.07 -19.83 1.48
C VAL A 22 19.30 -20.04 2.98
N ASN A 23 20.54 -19.91 3.50
CA ASN A 23 20.84 -20.16 4.91
C ASN A 23 21.39 -18.95 5.69
N ALA A 24 21.07 -17.72 5.29
CA ALA A 24 21.08 -16.66 6.28
C ALA A 24 19.76 -16.82 7.08
N GLU A 25 19.81 -17.47 8.23
CA GLU A 25 18.74 -17.33 9.22
C GLU A 25 18.59 -15.84 9.47
N THR A 26 17.56 -15.24 8.84
CA THR A 26 17.18 -13.88 9.16
C THR A 26 16.63 -13.94 10.57
N ASN A 27 17.40 -13.44 11.53
CA ASN A 27 16.96 -13.33 12.91
C ASN A 27 15.61 -12.63 12.90
N THR A 28 14.60 -13.28 13.47
CA THR A 28 13.26 -12.72 13.59
C THR A 28 13.11 -12.14 15.00
N ILE A 29 12.67 -10.90 15.08
CA ILE A 29 12.27 -10.27 16.34
C ILE A 29 10.77 -10.47 16.49
N TYR A 30 10.36 -11.10 17.56
CA TYR A 30 8.96 -11.37 17.89
C TYR A 30 8.44 -10.33 18.88
N VAL A 31 7.42 -9.57 18.49
CA VAL A 31 6.84 -8.49 19.30
C VAL A 31 5.42 -8.85 19.71
N ASN A 32 5.17 -8.88 21.00
CA ASN A 32 3.83 -9.04 21.55
C ASN A 32 3.25 -7.64 21.84
N LEU A 33 2.28 -7.24 21.03
CA LEU A 33 1.62 -5.94 21.12
C LEU A 33 0.83 -5.76 22.42
N THR A 34 0.25 -6.83 22.95
CA THR A 34 -0.65 -6.74 24.12
C THR A 34 0.07 -6.29 25.39
N ASN A 35 1.34 -6.65 25.53
CA ASN A 35 2.13 -6.32 26.72
C ASN A 35 3.43 -5.56 26.44
N LEU A 36 3.65 -5.16 25.18
CA LEU A 36 4.84 -4.44 24.69
C LEU A 36 6.15 -5.14 25.12
N LYS A 37 6.23 -6.41 24.77
CA LYS A 37 7.43 -7.23 24.99
C LYS A 37 7.96 -7.79 23.68
N TYR A 38 9.25 -8.03 23.61
CA TYR A 38 9.90 -8.65 22.45
C TYR A 38 10.79 -9.81 22.83
N SER A 39 11.06 -10.67 21.86
CA SER A 39 11.96 -11.83 21.97
C SER A 39 12.67 -12.07 20.66
N THR A 40 13.86 -12.64 20.70
CA THR A 40 14.61 -13.08 19.51
C THR A 40 14.58 -14.60 19.33
N ASP A 41 14.03 -15.34 20.29
CA ASP A 41 13.98 -16.82 20.30
C ASP A 41 12.60 -17.40 20.64
N GLN A 42 11.58 -16.57 20.85
CA GLN A 42 10.23 -16.90 21.30
C GLN A 42 10.14 -17.53 22.72
N LYS A 43 11.22 -17.57 23.46
CA LYS A 43 11.25 -18.22 24.79
C LYS A 43 11.26 -17.20 25.91
N GLU A 44 12.16 -16.23 25.82
CA GLU A 44 12.29 -15.19 26.82
C GLU A 44 11.87 -13.84 26.25
N TYR A 45 10.89 -13.22 26.86
CA TYR A 45 10.36 -11.92 26.44
C TYR A 45 10.79 -10.82 27.40
N SER A 46 11.50 -9.84 26.87
CA SER A 46 11.92 -8.63 27.55
C SER A 46 10.96 -7.48 27.28
N SER A 47 10.83 -6.54 28.21
CA SER A 47 10.06 -5.31 27.98
C SER A 47 10.74 -4.44 26.92
N ILE A 48 9.97 -3.88 26.03
CA ILE A 48 10.46 -2.90 25.06
C ILE A 48 10.84 -1.62 25.82
N LYS A 49 12.01 -1.04 25.49
CA LYS A 49 12.47 0.20 26.10
C LYS A 49 11.55 1.34 25.66
N GLU A 50 11.04 2.10 26.63
CA GLU A 50 10.24 3.30 26.40
C GLU A 50 11.08 4.53 26.73
N TYR A 51 11.18 5.48 25.78
CA TYR A 51 11.76 6.79 25.98
C TYR A 51 10.64 7.78 26.24
N LYS A 52 10.68 8.41 27.39
CA LYS A 52 9.64 9.36 27.82
C LYS A 52 9.96 10.80 27.46
N THR A 53 11.20 11.08 27.12
CA THR A 53 11.64 12.41 26.70
C THR A 53 12.57 12.30 25.49
N LEU A 54 12.61 13.37 24.70
CA LEU A 54 13.53 13.46 23.57
C LEU A 54 14.99 13.42 24.05
N GLU A 55 15.29 14.01 25.22
CA GLU A 55 16.64 14.03 25.77
C GLU A 55 17.14 12.63 26.11
N GLU A 56 16.31 11.80 26.75
CA GLU A 56 16.65 10.38 27.00
C GLU A 56 16.93 9.63 25.70
N PHE A 57 16.09 9.84 24.69
CA PHE A 57 16.26 9.24 23.38
C PHE A 57 17.56 9.67 22.69
N LEU A 58 17.86 10.97 22.69
CA LEU A 58 19.04 11.52 22.04
C LEU A 58 20.35 11.03 22.66
N VAL A 59 20.38 10.66 23.93
CA VAL A 59 21.56 10.03 24.54
C VAL A 59 21.93 8.74 23.82
N ASP A 60 20.99 7.83 23.65
CA ASP A 60 21.25 6.56 22.98
C ASP A 60 21.41 6.74 21.46
N TYR A 61 20.65 7.66 20.87
CA TYR A 61 20.77 7.97 19.45
C TYR A 61 22.18 8.49 19.10
N ASN A 62 22.69 9.47 19.82
CA ASN A 62 24.02 10.04 19.61
C ASN A 62 25.15 9.04 19.95
N ALA A 63 24.88 8.10 20.86
CA ALA A 63 25.80 7.02 21.19
C ALA A 63 25.73 5.86 20.19
N ASN A 64 24.83 5.90 19.20
CA ASN A 64 24.55 4.81 18.25
C ASN A 64 24.18 3.51 18.96
N SER A 65 23.40 3.59 20.03
CA SER A 65 23.02 2.49 20.94
C SER A 65 21.52 2.32 21.10
N LEU A 66 20.72 2.84 20.15
CA LEU A 66 19.27 2.61 20.14
C LEU A 66 18.96 1.11 20.03
N PRO A 67 17.97 0.60 20.76
CA PRO A 67 17.47 -0.74 20.58
C PRO A 67 16.88 -0.97 19.19
N ASP A 68 16.83 -2.23 18.75
CA ASP A 68 16.16 -2.62 17.50
C ASP A 68 14.69 -2.24 17.48
N ILE A 69 14.02 -2.33 18.63
CA ILE A 69 12.62 -1.93 18.84
C ILE A 69 12.55 -1.09 20.12
N TYR A 70 11.89 0.05 20.04
CA TYR A 70 11.66 0.92 21.18
C TYR A 70 10.32 1.66 21.06
N VAL A 71 9.85 2.26 22.14
CA VAL A 71 8.59 3.01 22.22
C VAL A 71 8.88 4.47 22.54
N THR A 72 8.17 5.35 21.83
CA THR A 72 8.16 6.81 22.08
C THR A 72 6.72 7.32 22.00
N ASP A 73 6.52 8.58 22.34
CA ASP A 73 5.30 9.33 22.03
C ASP A 73 5.57 10.45 20.99
N PHE A 74 6.67 10.30 20.24
CA PHE A 74 7.06 11.20 19.16
C PHE A 74 7.68 10.42 17.99
N LEU A 75 7.71 11.01 16.81
CA LEU A 75 8.48 10.54 15.65
C LEU A 75 9.78 11.34 15.57
N PHE A 76 10.88 10.62 15.28
CA PHE A 76 12.19 11.21 15.06
C PHE A 76 12.67 10.85 13.65
N ASP A 77 12.90 11.85 12.83
CA ASP A 77 13.19 11.68 11.39
C ASP A 77 14.68 11.47 11.05
N GLY A 78 15.52 11.27 12.06
CA GLY A 78 16.91 10.85 11.87
C GLY A 78 17.93 11.95 11.69
N VAL A 79 17.64 13.15 12.10
CA VAL A 79 18.60 14.26 12.01
C VAL A 79 19.66 14.20 13.10
N SER A 80 20.90 14.19 12.67
CA SER A 80 22.09 13.88 13.49
C SER A 80 22.54 14.96 14.46
N THR A 81 21.93 16.13 14.49
CA THR A 81 22.30 17.21 15.41
C THR A 81 21.09 18.00 15.81
N VAL A 82 20.27 17.41 16.64
CA VAL A 82 19.30 18.20 17.37
C VAL A 82 20.04 18.92 18.50
N LYS A 83 20.60 20.06 18.23
CA LYS A 83 20.51 21.11 19.24
C LYS A 83 19.03 21.36 19.36
N THR A 84 18.43 21.10 20.52
CA THR A 84 17.09 21.58 20.82
C THR A 84 17.06 23.05 20.42
N PRO A 85 16.41 23.40 19.32
CA PRO A 85 16.32 24.81 19.01
C PRO A 85 15.49 25.41 20.11
N ASP A 86 15.84 26.59 20.54
CA ASP A 86 14.94 27.40 21.32
C ASP A 86 13.81 27.82 20.38
N LEU A 87 12.78 27.00 20.33
CA LEU A 87 11.60 27.24 19.50
C LEU A 87 10.75 28.38 20.04
N ASP A 88 11.09 28.88 21.23
CA ASP A 88 10.40 29.99 21.88
C ASP A 88 10.43 31.27 21.04
N ASP A 89 11.41 31.39 20.14
CA ASP A 89 11.48 32.53 19.21
C ASP A 89 10.59 32.40 17.97
N PHE A 90 9.95 31.25 17.74
CA PHE A 90 9.17 30.96 16.52
C PHE A 90 7.69 30.77 16.79
N VAL A 91 7.33 30.35 17.96
CA VAL A 91 5.96 30.22 18.40
C VAL A 91 5.66 31.45 19.26
N GLU A 92 5.27 32.54 18.62
CA GLU A 92 4.60 33.59 19.39
C GLU A 92 3.33 33.00 20.00
N ASN A 93 3.40 32.80 21.31
CA ASN A 93 2.29 32.84 22.23
C ASN A 93 1.08 31.93 22.00
N ASP A 94 1.30 30.67 21.86
CA ASP A 94 0.41 29.82 22.63
C ASP A 94 1.21 29.32 23.84
N SER A 95 0.97 30.03 24.91
CA SER A 95 1.71 30.05 26.14
C SER A 95 1.75 28.73 26.88
N ASN A 96 2.22 27.66 26.36
CA ASN A 96 2.56 26.44 27.09
C ASN A 96 2.90 25.26 26.22
N ASP A 97 3.05 25.40 24.92
CA ASP A 97 3.25 24.21 24.11
C ASP A 97 4.60 24.20 23.41
N THR A 98 5.47 23.69 24.15
CA THR A 98 6.76 23.12 23.87
C THR A 98 6.85 22.43 22.50
N LYS A 99 7.70 22.89 21.76
CA LYS A 99 8.80 22.44 20.93
C LYS A 99 8.67 21.15 20.14
N ILE A 100 8.10 20.11 20.63
CA ILE A 100 7.60 18.92 19.97
C ILE A 100 6.25 18.63 20.60
N LYS A 101 5.16 18.80 19.85
CA LYS A 101 3.90 18.27 20.35
C LYS A 101 4.06 16.77 20.41
N THR A 102 4.12 16.26 21.63
CA THR A 102 4.00 14.83 21.87
C THR A 102 2.79 14.31 21.10
N LEU A 103 3.02 13.35 20.27
CA LEU A 103 1.92 12.65 19.65
C LEU A 103 1.12 12.06 20.81
N GLU A 104 -0.17 12.33 20.87
CA GLU A 104 -1.02 11.70 21.89
C GLU A 104 -1.24 10.20 21.64
N ILE A 105 -0.24 9.53 21.04
CA ILE A 105 -0.24 8.13 20.64
C ILE A 105 1.15 7.55 20.87
N LYS A 106 1.20 6.30 21.29
CA LYS A 106 2.47 5.56 21.39
C LYS A 106 2.95 5.15 20.02
N VAL A 107 4.24 5.32 19.76
CA VAL A 107 4.92 4.86 18.55
C VAL A 107 5.83 3.70 18.90
N ILE A 108 5.57 2.54 18.34
CA ILE A 108 6.46 1.38 18.37
C ILE A 108 7.42 1.55 17.18
N ASN A 109 8.64 1.97 17.48
CA ASN A 109 9.63 2.26 16.45
C ASN A 109 10.42 1.02 16.08
N ILE A 110 10.59 0.80 14.78
CA ILE A 110 11.49 -0.20 14.19
C ILE A 110 12.78 0.50 13.76
N ASN A 111 13.91 0.08 14.31
CA ASN A 111 15.24 0.63 14.07
C ASN A 111 16.23 -0.44 13.56
N THR A 112 15.72 -1.49 12.93
CA THR A 112 16.54 -2.60 12.44
C THR A 112 16.01 -3.13 11.12
N THR A 113 16.83 -3.88 10.41
CA THR A 113 16.44 -4.65 9.23
C THR A 113 16.12 -6.10 9.60
N GLY A 114 15.50 -6.84 8.70
CA GLY A 114 15.14 -8.24 8.89
C GLY A 114 13.67 -8.45 9.14
N ASN A 115 13.34 -9.51 9.85
CA ASN A 115 11.97 -9.91 10.14
C ASN A 115 11.54 -9.41 11.51
N ILE A 116 10.43 -8.68 11.56
CA ILE A 116 9.80 -8.25 12.81
C ILE A 116 8.37 -8.77 12.80
N GLU A 117 8.10 -9.79 13.62
CA GLU A 117 6.80 -10.43 13.71
C GLU A 117 5.98 -9.86 14.88
N PHE A 118 4.79 -9.36 14.56
CA PHE A 118 3.87 -8.79 15.51
C PHE A 118 2.71 -9.73 15.79
N THR A 119 2.40 -9.93 17.08
CA THR A 119 1.27 -10.71 17.56
C THR A 119 0.46 -9.95 18.59
N GLY A 120 -0.83 -10.30 18.72
CA GLY A 120 -1.71 -9.72 19.74
C GLY A 120 -2.33 -8.39 19.34
N LYS A 121 -2.90 -7.69 20.30
CA LYS A 121 -3.69 -6.46 20.06
C LYS A 121 -3.16 -5.29 20.88
N ILE A 122 -3.13 -4.11 20.25
CA ILE A 122 -2.86 -2.83 20.91
C ILE A 122 -3.83 -1.76 20.41
N THR A 123 -4.21 -0.86 21.32
CA THR A 123 -5.06 0.31 21.03
C THR A 123 -4.34 1.58 21.51
N GLY A 124 -4.49 2.68 20.79
CA GLY A 124 -3.83 3.95 21.09
C GLY A 124 -2.32 3.93 20.79
N ALA A 125 -1.91 3.10 19.80
CA ALA A 125 -0.54 3.01 19.34
C ALA A 125 -0.44 2.87 17.82
N MET A 126 0.75 3.17 17.28
CA MET A 126 1.11 2.98 15.88
C MET A 126 2.49 2.33 15.77
N ILE A 127 2.80 1.75 14.62
CA ILE A 127 4.15 1.34 14.25
C ILE A 127 4.78 2.45 13.41
N GLY A 128 5.97 2.92 13.84
CA GLY A 128 6.82 3.83 13.10
C GLY A 128 8.04 3.12 12.54
N VAL A 129 8.28 3.25 11.24
CA VAL A 129 9.44 2.65 10.56
C VAL A 129 10.28 3.78 9.99
N ASN A 130 11.38 4.11 10.67
CA ASN A 130 12.33 5.09 10.16
C ASN A 130 13.27 4.42 9.15
N THR A 131 13.18 4.79 7.91
CA THR A 131 14.03 4.24 6.85
C THR A 131 15.15 5.17 6.42
N ASN A 132 15.33 6.30 7.10
CA ASN A 132 16.46 7.21 6.86
C ASN A 132 17.77 6.48 7.19
N ASN A 133 18.69 6.48 6.25
CA ASN A 133 20.00 5.81 6.36
C ASN A 133 19.93 4.27 6.58
N VAL A 134 18.76 3.65 6.47
CA VAL A 134 18.62 2.19 6.58
C VAL A 134 18.89 1.56 5.22
N LYS A 135 19.76 0.53 5.21
CA LYS A 135 20.07 -0.26 4.01
C LYS A 135 19.66 -1.70 4.24
N GLY A 136 18.78 -2.19 3.39
CA GLY A 136 18.31 -3.57 3.46
C GLY A 136 16.80 -3.71 3.55
N ASN A 137 16.34 -4.90 3.89
CA ASN A 137 14.91 -5.21 3.90
C ASN A 137 14.35 -5.18 5.33
N ILE A 138 13.18 -4.59 5.49
CA ILE A 138 12.38 -4.64 6.71
C ILE A 138 11.09 -5.39 6.38
N ASN A 139 10.88 -6.53 7.01
CA ASN A 139 9.64 -7.30 6.87
C ASN A 139 8.81 -7.15 8.16
N ILE A 140 7.70 -6.44 8.06
CA ILE A 140 6.68 -6.32 9.11
C ILE A 140 5.75 -7.50 8.96
N ILE A 141 5.88 -8.52 9.81
CA ILE A 141 5.11 -9.75 9.72
C ILE A 141 3.94 -9.67 10.71
N LEU A 142 2.73 -9.77 10.20
CA LEU A 142 1.51 -9.75 10.99
C LEU A 142 1.01 -11.17 11.21
N ASN A 143 0.95 -11.59 12.46
CA ASN A 143 0.55 -12.92 12.89
C ASN A 143 -0.55 -12.82 13.96
N ASN A 144 -1.81 -12.73 13.56
CA ASN A 144 -2.95 -12.38 14.43
C ASN A 144 -2.70 -11.05 15.17
N ALA A 145 -2.20 -10.07 14.45
CA ALA A 145 -1.91 -8.74 14.96
C ALA A 145 -3.09 -7.79 14.73
N SER A 146 -3.37 -6.95 15.72
CA SER A 146 -4.38 -5.89 15.63
C SER A 146 -3.82 -4.61 16.19
N ILE A 147 -3.79 -3.56 15.36
CA ILE A 147 -3.31 -2.23 15.73
C ILE A 147 -4.44 -1.25 15.45
N ASP A 148 -4.89 -0.56 16.49
CA ASP A 148 -5.93 0.44 16.42
C ASP A 148 -5.41 1.74 17.05
N THR A 149 -5.39 2.82 16.28
CA THR A 149 -4.97 4.13 16.77
C THR A 149 -6.05 4.81 17.61
N ASP A 150 -7.18 4.15 17.86
CA ASP A 150 -8.32 4.65 18.62
C ASP A 150 -8.91 5.94 17.99
N SER A 151 -9.19 6.92 18.81
CA SER A 151 -9.64 8.25 18.38
C SER A 151 -8.51 9.16 17.88
N LYS A 152 -7.28 8.68 17.90
CA LYS A 152 -6.11 9.45 17.47
C LYS A 152 -6.02 9.48 15.95
N LYS A 153 -5.81 10.68 15.40
CA LYS A 153 -5.62 10.86 13.96
C LYS A 153 -4.16 10.51 13.57
N ALA A 154 -3.88 9.23 13.49
CA ALA A 154 -2.56 8.70 13.13
C ALA A 154 -2.68 7.44 12.28
N PRO A 155 -1.72 7.12 11.40
CA PRO A 155 -1.67 5.83 10.72
C PRO A 155 -1.43 4.70 11.73
N ALA A 156 -1.93 3.50 11.45
CA ALA A 156 -1.57 2.30 12.21
C ALA A 156 -0.11 1.89 11.92
N ILE A 157 0.35 2.10 10.68
CA ILE A 157 1.74 1.92 10.27
C ILE A 157 2.18 3.13 9.44
N TYR A 158 3.30 3.73 9.82
CA TYR A 158 3.93 4.79 9.05
C TYR A 158 5.39 4.47 8.74
N VAL A 159 5.69 4.31 7.46
CA VAL A 159 7.05 4.18 6.93
C VAL A 159 7.53 5.55 6.48
N TYR A 160 8.37 6.18 7.26
CA TYR A 160 8.81 7.52 6.97
C TYR A 160 10.27 7.58 6.53
N ASN A 161 10.52 8.44 5.52
CA ASN A 161 11.82 8.66 4.94
C ASN A 161 11.96 10.12 4.52
N LYS A 162 12.71 10.90 5.29
CA LYS A 162 12.92 12.32 5.02
C LYS A 162 13.53 12.59 3.64
N ASP A 163 14.55 11.81 3.30
CA ASP A 163 15.31 11.99 2.06
C ASP A 163 14.63 11.34 0.86
N LYS A 164 13.50 10.63 1.08
CA LYS A 164 12.74 9.89 0.05
C LYS A 164 13.67 9.05 -0.84
N ASN A 165 14.65 8.41 -0.21
CA ASN A 165 15.59 7.53 -0.88
C ASN A 165 14.97 6.14 -1.05
N TYR A 166 14.49 5.86 -2.25
CA TYR A 166 13.75 4.64 -2.59
C TYR A 166 14.63 3.39 -2.80
N THR A 167 15.95 3.55 -2.87
CA THR A 167 16.82 2.47 -3.37
C THR A 167 17.47 1.62 -2.30
N ASP A 168 17.65 2.15 -1.10
CA ASP A 168 18.47 1.50 -0.08
C ASP A 168 17.66 0.63 0.89
N CYS A 169 16.35 0.87 1.03
CA CYS A 169 15.49 0.14 1.94
C CYS A 169 14.23 -0.37 1.23
N LYS A 170 13.90 -1.66 1.42
CA LYS A 170 12.62 -2.25 1.01
C LYS A 170 11.81 -2.58 2.25
N VAL A 171 10.60 -2.02 2.38
CA VAL A 171 9.66 -2.35 3.44
C VAL A 171 8.53 -3.21 2.89
N THR A 172 8.30 -4.36 3.54
CA THR A 172 7.26 -5.31 3.16
C THR A 172 6.38 -5.61 4.37
N ILE A 173 5.07 -5.44 4.23
CA ILE A 173 4.07 -5.92 5.19
C ILE A 173 3.65 -7.31 4.75
N LYS A 174 3.82 -8.30 5.64
CA LYS A 174 3.54 -9.71 5.37
C LYS A 174 2.49 -10.25 6.31
N THR A 175 1.60 -11.10 5.79
CA THR A 175 0.62 -11.82 6.60
C THR A 175 0.97 -13.30 6.69
N VAL A 176 0.86 -13.87 7.88
CA VAL A 176 1.08 -15.30 8.09
C VAL A 176 -0.15 -16.09 7.65
N SER A 177 0.05 -17.22 6.98
CA SER A 177 -1.02 -18.10 6.50
C SER A 177 -1.99 -18.50 7.62
N GLY A 178 -3.30 -18.42 7.35
CA GLY A 178 -4.36 -18.77 8.29
C GLY A 178 -4.58 -17.76 9.43
N THR A 179 -3.89 -16.61 9.43
CA THR A 179 -4.07 -15.55 10.43
C THR A 179 -5.03 -14.46 9.95
N LYS A 180 -5.60 -13.72 10.90
CA LYS A 180 -6.42 -12.55 10.65
C LYS A 180 -5.80 -11.33 11.33
N ASN A 181 -5.55 -10.29 10.53
CA ASN A 181 -4.85 -9.10 10.97
C ASN A 181 -5.69 -7.85 10.70
N TYR A 182 -5.58 -6.84 11.56
CA TYR A 182 -6.39 -5.64 11.50
C TYR A 182 -5.53 -4.41 11.75
N LEU A 183 -5.61 -3.43 10.87
CA LEU A 183 -4.95 -2.14 10.97
C LEU A 183 -6.01 -1.04 10.87
N GLU A 184 -6.18 -0.26 11.93
CA GLU A 184 -7.15 0.83 11.98
C GLU A 184 -6.46 2.14 12.36
N GLY A 185 -6.64 3.17 11.54
CA GLY A 185 -6.02 4.48 11.77
C GLY A 185 -6.30 5.45 10.63
N GLY A 186 -5.37 6.33 10.40
CA GLY A 186 -5.37 7.33 9.33
C GLY A 186 -5.20 8.76 9.84
N LYS A 187 -4.43 9.53 9.07
CA LYS A 187 -3.94 10.89 9.31
C LYS A 187 -2.97 10.95 10.51
N LEU A 188 -1.94 11.75 10.41
CA LEU A 188 -0.98 11.99 11.49
C LEU A 188 -1.14 13.43 11.98
N LYS A 189 -1.10 13.64 13.31
CA LYS A 189 -0.95 14.99 13.87
C LYS A 189 0.43 15.49 13.52
N LYS A 190 0.47 16.62 12.87
CA LYS A 190 1.68 17.29 12.43
C LYS A 190 2.30 18.06 13.61
N VAL A 191 3.61 18.19 13.59
CA VAL A 191 4.29 19.11 14.53
C VAL A 191 4.15 20.51 13.97
N SER A 192 3.58 21.41 14.76
CA SER A 192 3.44 22.82 14.40
C SER A 192 4.79 23.52 14.38
N LEU A 193 5.08 24.20 13.29
CA LEU A 193 6.30 24.99 13.16
C LEU A 193 6.07 26.48 13.26
N LEU A 194 4.95 26.95 12.77
CA LEU A 194 4.65 28.36 12.68
C LEU A 194 3.18 28.58 13.02
N GLY A 195 2.87 29.66 13.72
CA GLY A 195 1.51 30.12 13.85
C GLY A 195 1.01 30.76 12.56
N SER A 196 -0.33 30.80 12.35
CA SER A 196 -0.96 31.39 11.17
C SER A 196 -0.47 32.82 10.86
N ASP A 197 -0.25 33.65 11.89
CA ASP A 197 0.21 35.04 11.73
C ASP A 197 1.65 35.14 11.19
N GLU A 198 2.44 34.12 11.37
CA GLU A 198 3.80 34.09 10.85
C GLU A 198 3.85 33.65 9.40
N LEU A 199 2.94 32.83 8.96
CA LEU A 199 2.88 32.43 7.56
C LEU A 199 2.50 33.58 6.63
N ASP A 200 1.58 34.43 7.05
CA ASP A 200 1.26 35.65 6.32
C ASP A 200 2.50 36.56 6.16
N LYS A 201 3.35 36.60 7.17
CA LYS A 201 4.65 37.29 7.07
C LYS A 201 5.58 36.59 6.06
N TYR A 202 5.54 35.26 5.96
CA TYR A 202 6.37 34.47 5.02
C TYR A 202 5.83 34.42 3.61
N SER A 203 4.53 34.36 3.42
CA SER A 203 3.93 34.47 2.08
C SER A 203 4.24 35.81 1.44
N ASN A 204 4.19 36.89 2.21
CA ASN A 204 4.64 38.22 1.78
C ASN A 204 6.16 38.30 1.57
N TYR A 205 6.93 37.54 2.28
CA TYR A 205 8.38 37.44 2.17
C TYR A 205 8.82 36.70 0.90
N TYR A 206 8.15 35.63 0.55
CA TYR A 206 8.38 34.88 -0.68
C TYR A 206 8.12 35.71 -1.94
N SER A 207 7.12 36.54 -1.92
CA SER A 207 6.82 37.43 -3.03
C SER A 207 7.87 38.55 -3.23
N ASN A 208 8.75 38.80 -2.25
CA ASN A 208 9.69 39.92 -2.24
C ASN A 208 11.19 39.56 -2.31
N THR A 209 11.54 38.28 -2.55
CA THR A 209 12.92 37.82 -2.85
C THR A 209 14.05 38.21 -1.88
N ASN A 210 13.79 38.44 -0.63
CA ASN A 210 14.82 38.90 0.32
C ASN A 210 15.15 37.81 1.35
N LEU A 211 16.02 36.88 0.97
CA LEU A 211 16.43 35.66 1.69
C LEU A 211 17.22 35.88 3.00
N THR A 212 17.44 37.12 3.44
CA THR A 212 18.34 37.39 4.56
C THR A 212 17.77 36.94 5.94
N ASN A 213 16.46 36.92 6.08
CA ASN A 213 15.83 36.40 7.32
C ASN A 213 15.70 34.87 7.32
N TYR A 214 15.70 34.29 6.13
CA TYR A 214 15.64 32.86 5.91
C TYR A 214 16.81 32.12 6.58
N ASN A 215 18.02 32.64 6.47
CA ASN A 215 19.19 32.12 7.17
C ASN A 215 19.06 32.12 8.71
N LYS A 216 18.22 32.96 9.26
CA LYS A 216 17.91 32.98 10.69
C LYS A 216 17.16 31.71 11.08
N TYR A 217 16.24 31.26 10.25
CA TYR A 217 15.41 30.08 10.50
C TYR A 217 16.16 28.77 10.24
N THR A 218 17.03 28.72 9.23
CA THR A 218 17.87 27.53 8.98
C THR A 218 18.85 27.26 10.10
N SER A 219 19.36 28.29 10.76
CA SER A 219 20.22 28.12 11.93
C SER A 219 19.46 27.68 13.18
N TYR A 220 18.18 27.91 13.23
CA TYR A 220 17.30 27.54 14.32
C TYR A 220 16.81 26.09 14.21
N TYR A 221 16.41 25.71 13.00
CA TYR A 221 15.99 24.34 12.69
C TYR A 221 17.17 23.53 12.20
N GLY A 222 18.25 23.42 12.89
CA GLY A 222 19.37 22.53 12.50
C GLY A 222 18.98 21.12 12.02
N ILE A 223 17.68 20.91 11.85
CA ILE A 223 16.99 19.70 11.40
C ILE A 223 16.68 19.74 9.90
N TYR A 224 16.54 20.93 9.28
CA TYR A 224 16.17 21.07 7.88
C TYR A 224 17.13 21.99 7.14
N THR A 225 17.45 21.60 5.92
CA THR A 225 18.22 22.45 5.00
C THR A 225 17.39 23.67 4.60
N SER A 226 18.05 24.69 4.10
CA SER A 226 17.41 25.89 3.55
C SER A 226 16.38 25.54 2.49
N GLU A 227 16.73 24.62 1.61
CA GLU A 227 15.88 24.14 0.52
C GLU A 227 14.65 23.38 1.04
N GLU A 228 14.79 22.59 2.09
CA GLU A 228 13.66 21.86 2.68
C GLU A 228 12.65 22.80 3.36
N ILE A 229 13.12 23.80 4.08
CA ILE A 229 12.23 24.81 4.68
C ILE A 229 11.56 25.62 3.55
N GLU A 230 12.29 25.95 2.49
CA GLU A 230 11.76 26.64 1.33
C GLU A 230 10.64 25.83 0.68
N ASN A 231 10.86 24.54 0.44
CA ASN A 231 9.86 23.65 -0.13
C ASN A 231 8.64 23.49 0.78
N ILE A 232 8.83 23.43 2.10
CA ILE A 232 7.74 23.35 3.08
C ILE A 232 6.92 24.62 3.08
N LEU A 233 7.56 25.79 3.16
CA LEU A 233 6.90 27.09 3.09
C LEU A 233 6.16 27.27 1.77
N PHE A 234 6.81 26.92 0.66
CA PHE A 234 6.21 26.99 -0.67
C PHE A 234 5.01 26.04 -0.78
N ALA A 235 5.17 24.79 -0.38
CA ALA A 235 4.07 23.81 -0.37
C ALA A 235 2.92 24.26 0.53
N THR A 236 3.21 24.92 1.62
CA THR A 236 2.21 25.44 2.56
C THR A 236 1.46 26.64 2.00
N VAL A 237 2.16 27.52 1.26
CA VAL A 237 1.56 28.69 0.59
C VAL A 237 0.78 28.30 -0.67
N THR A 238 1.14 27.18 -1.33
CA THR A 238 0.51 26.68 -2.55
C THR A 238 -0.41 25.49 -2.31
N ALA A 239 -0.41 24.91 -1.11
CA ALA A 239 -1.30 23.82 -0.75
C ALA A 239 -2.77 24.30 -0.81
N ASP A 240 -3.63 23.43 -1.30
CA ASP A 240 -5.05 23.69 -1.34
C ASP A 240 -5.55 24.22 0.01
N GLN A 241 -6.29 25.30 -0.05
CA GLN A 241 -6.79 26.03 1.15
C GLN A 241 -7.65 25.15 2.07
N GLU A 242 -8.08 24.00 1.61
CA GLU A 242 -8.88 23.03 2.38
C GLU A 242 -8.12 22.40 3.55
N ASP A 243 -6.79 22.29 3.47
CA ASP A 243 -5.95 21.77 4.55
C ASP A 243 -5.49 22.86 5.58
N LEU A 244 -5.74 24.13 5.29
CA LEU A 244 -5.29 25.27 6.09
C LEU A 244 -6.50 26.12 6.48
N GLN A 245 -7.03 25.88 7.68
CA GLN A 245 -8.05 26.77 8.22
C GLN A 245 -7.37 27.96 8.91
N ASP A 246 -8.01 29.12 8.86
CA ASP A 246 -7.56 30.31 9.60
C ASP A 246 -7.33 29.97 11.08
N GLY A 247 -6.10 30.10 11.53
CA GLY A 247 -5.68 29.79 12.90
C GLY A 247 -5.07 28.41 13.10
N ASP A 248 -4.97 27.57 12.06
CA ASP A 248 -4.29 26.27 12.18
C ASP A 248 -2.76 26.44 12.13
N PRO A 249 -2.03 25.82 13.06
CA PRO A 249 -0.59 25.83 13.02
C PRO A 249 -0.06 24.99 11.84
N TYR A 250 1.07 25.39 11.27
CA TYR A 250 1.74 24.66 10.18
C TYR A 250 2.47 23.44 10.69
N TYR A 251 2.44 22.38 9.87
CA TYR A 251 2.82 21.05 10.30
C TYR A 251 3.82 20.40 9.34
N PHE A 252 4.76 19.61 9.86
CA PHE A 252 5.79 18.94 9.08
C PHE A 252 5.40 17.59 8.52
N TYR A 253 4.56 16.84 9.20
CA TYR A 253 4.25 15.49 8.77
C TYR A 253 2.90 15.46 8.07
N LYS A 254 2.88 14.94 6.87
CA LYS A 254 1.66 14.64 6.15
C LYS A 254 1.62 13.12 5.92
N ALA A 255 1.19 12.38 6.91
CA ALA A 255 0.72 11.01 6.69
C ALA A 255 -0.80 11.05 6.66
N SER A 256 -1.42 10.31 5.75
CA SER A 256 -2.87 10.36 5.54
C SER A 256 -3.51 9.01 5.81
N GLY A 257 -3.14 7.95 5.10
CA GLY A 257 -3.77 6.65 5.16
C GLY A 257 -3.63 5.92 6.50
N ALA A 258 -4.44 4.90 6.70
CA ALA A 258 -4.27 3.98 7.83
C ALA A 258 -2.91 3.27 7.78
N VAL A 259 -2.41 3.02 6.58
CA VAL A 259 -1.02 2.65 6.31
C VAL A 259 -0.44 3.68 5.37
N SER A 260 0.60 4.38 5.79
CA SER A 260 1.26 5.42 4.99
C SER A 260 2.74 5.12 4.80
N SER A 261 3.28 5.45 3.61
CA SER A 261 4.70 5.30 3.31
C SER A 261 5.23 6.45 2.47
N ASP A 262 6.41 6.95 2.84
CA ASP A 262 7.15 7.94 2.04
C ASP A 262 7.99 7.30 0.93
N ILE A 263 8.07 5.97 0.88
CA ILE A 263 8.82 5.19 -0.09
C ILE A 263 7.98 4.04 -0.64
N ASP A 264 8.54 3.25 -1.56
CA ASP A 264 7.88 2.04 -2.08
C ASP A 264 7.42 1.12 -0.95
N LEU A 265 6.20 0.62 -1.05
CA LEU A 265 5.61 -0.28 -0.07
C LEU A 265 5.14 -1.57 -0.74
N TYR A 266 5.39 -2.69 -0.06
CA TYR A 266 5.05 -4.01 -0.55
C TYR A 266 4.15 -4.75 0.43
N PHE A 267 3.16 -5.46 -0.10
CA PHE A 267 2.31 -6.38 0.63
C PHE A 267 2.49 -7.79 0.08
N GLU A 268 2.72 -8.75 0.97
CA GLU A 268 2.92 -10.17 0.65
C GLU A 268 2.26 -11.05 1.72
N GLY A 269 2.12 -12.34 1.43
CA GLY A 269 1.70 -13.35 2.41
C GLY A 269 0.43 -14.07 2.02
N GLU A 270 -0.02 -14.97 2.90
CA GLU A 270 -1.14 -15.89 2.67
C GLU A 270 -2.26 -15.74 3.72
N GLY A 271 -2.15 -14.74 4.57
CA GLY A 271 -3.14 -14.44 5.60
C GLY A 271 -4.14 -13.38 5.16
N PHE A 272 -5.11 -13.13 6.03
CA PHE A 272 -6.09 -12.06 5.88
C PHE A 272 -5.59 -10.77 6.53
N LEU A 273 -5.81 -9.64 5.86
CA LEU A 273 -5.53 -8.30 6.39
C LEU A 273 -6.70 -7.36 6.09
N SER A 274 -7.30 -6.82 7.14
CA SER A 274 -8.25 -5.72 7.04
C SER A 274 -7.58 -4.41 7.43
N ILE A 275 -7.72 -3.40 6.57
CA ILE A 275 -7.22 -2.04 6.79
C ILE A 275 -8.43 -1.11 6.79
N THR A 276 -8.62 -0.37 7.87
CA THR A 276 -9.70 0.59 7.99
C THR A 276 -9.14 1.98 8.27
N SER A 277 -9.30 2.88 7.32
CA SER A 277 -9.02 4.28 7.58
C SER A 277 -10.21 4.95 8.26
N LYS A 278 -9.91 5.78 9.24
CA LYS A 278 -10.89 6.57 10.00
C LYS A 278 -10.95 8.02 9.56
N ASN A 279 -10.03 8.47 8.70
CA ASN A 279 -9.91 9.89 8.38
C ASN A 279 -9.52 10.22 6.94
N LYS A 280 -8.82 9.36 6.26
CA LYS A 280 -8.29 9.58 4.90
C LYS A 280 -8.14 8.24 4.19
N GLU A 281 -7.14 8.09 3.34
CA GLU A 281 -6.90 6.92 2.52
C GLU A 281 -6.72 5.63 3.35
N GLY A 282 -7.00 4.50 2.76
CA GLY A 282 -6.71 3.19 3.36
C GLY A 282 -5.20 2.94 3.40
N VAL A 283 -4.58 2.87 2.24
CA VAL A 283 -3.13 2.77 2.06
C VAL A 283 -2.66 3.88 1.14
N GLU A 284 -1.77 4.73 1.61
CA GLU A 284 -1.14 5.79 0.81
C GLU A 284 0.37 5.59 0.75
N THR A 285 0.97 5.71 -0.44
CA THR A 285 2.42 5.73 -0.59
C THR A 285 2.89 6.86 -1.50
N LYS A 286 4.03 7.45 -1.16
CA LYS A 286 4.73 8.43 -2.01
C LYS A 286 5.66 7.74 -3.02
N GLY A 287 5.69 6.43 -3.05
CA GLY A 287 6.41 5.59 -3.98
C GLY A 287 5.49 4.61 -4.69
N ASN A 288 6.04 3.52 -5.22
CA ASN A 288 5.25 2.45 -5.79
C ASN A 288 4.54 1.65 -4.69
N LEU A 289 3.34 1.18 -4.99
CA LEU A 289 2.60 0.26 -4.15
C LEU A 289 2.47 -1.09 -4.85
N THR A 290 2.87 -2.17 -4.18
CA THR A 290 2.84 -3.50 -4.77
C THR A 290 2.22 -4.51 -3.82
N PHE A 291 1.15 -5.14 -4.26
CA PHE A 291 0.60 -6.36 -3.69
C PHE A 291 1.06 -7.52 -4.56
N SER A 292 1.72 -8.52 -3.97
CA SER A 292 2.35 -9.60 -4.74
C SER A 292 2.20 -10.96 -4.10
N GLY A 293 2.34 -12.01 -4.93
CA GLY A 293 2.32 -13.41 -4.51
C GLY A 293 1.05 -14.16 -4.84
N GLY A 294 -0.02 -13.49 -5.24
CA GLY A 294 -1.27 -14.12 -5.67
C GLY A 294 -2.05 -14.87 -4.57
N THR A 295 -1.73 -14.64 -3.28
CA THR A 295 -2.21 -15.51 -2.19
C THR A 295 -2.85 -14.79 -1.01
N GLY A 296 -2.62 -13.49 -0.83
CA GLY A 296 -3.16 -12.71 0.30
C GLY A 296 -4.62 -12.30 0.10
N ASP A 297 -5.37 -12.21 1.19
CA ASP A 297 -6.74 -11.71 1.24
C ASP A 297 -6.77 -10.35 1.93
N TYR A 298 -7.28 -9.33 1.23
CA TYR A 298 -7.28 -7.96 1.71
C TYR A 298 -8.68 -7.34 1.69
N GLU A 299 -9.03 -6.65 2.77
CA GLU A 299 -10.21 -5.79 2.84
C GLU A 299 -9.78 -4.39 3.26
N ILE A 300 -10.12 -3.37 2.47
CA ILE A 300 -9.70 -2.00 2.69
C ILE A 300 -10.92 -1.09 2.67
N TYR A 301 -11.12 -0.35 3.76
CA TYR A 301 -12.21 0.59 3.95
C TYR A 301 -11.63 1.98 4.26
N ALA A 302 -12.03 3.01 3.53
CA ALA A 302 -11.46 4.35 3.67
C ALA A 302 -12.50 5.46 3.69
N GLU A 303 -12.10 6.61 4.22
CA GLU A 303 -12.86 7.88 4.19
C GLU A 303 -12.41 8.78 3.01
N ASP A 304 -11.57 8.25 2.14
CA ASP A 304 -11.04 8.79 0.91
C ASP A 304 -10.65 7.59 0.04
N ASP A 305 -9.59 7.64 -0.76
CA ASP A 305 -9.17 6.49 -1.57
C ASP A 305 -8.81 5.26 -0.72
N CYS A 306 -9.23 4.07 -1.15
CA CYS A 306 -8.80 2.88 -0.42
C CYS A 306 -7.33 2.57 -0.67
N LEU A 307 -6.87 2.66 -1.91
CA LEU A 307 -5.46 2.59 -2.30
C LEU A 307 -5.10 3.85 -3.07
N ASN A 308 -4.03 4.52 -2.67
CA ASN A 308 -3.54 5.71 -3.35
C ASN A 308 -2.01 5.68 -3.49
N THR A 309 -1.52 5.87 -4.72
CA THR A 309 -0.11 6.14 -4.95
C THR A 309 0.06 7.58 -5.42
N THR A 310 0.71 8.40 -4.60
CA THR A 310 0.94 9.80 -4.92
C THR A 310 2.42 10.04 -5.18
N THR A 311 2.74 11.18 -5.79
CA THR A 311 4.13 11.50 -6.09
C THR A 311 4.70 12.43 -5.04
N ALA A 312 5.81 12.03 -4.45
CA ALA A 312 6.50 12.86 -3.45
C ALA A 312 7.15 14.11 -4.06
N ASN A 313 7.51 14.05 -5.32
CA ASN A 313 8.16 15.16 -6.03
C ASN A 313 7.91 15.02 -7.52
N SER A 314 7.03 15.85 -8.08
CA SER A 314 6.68 15.88 -9.49
C SER A 314 7.83 16.32 -10.42
N SER A 315 8.89 16.88 -9.86
CA SER A 315 10.09 17.30 -10.61
C SER A 315 11.21 16.26 -10.63
N ALA A 316 11.04 15.11 -9.97
CA ALA A 316 12.02 14.03 -10.02
C ALA A 316 12.12 13.43 -11.44
N SER A 317 13.32 13.11 -11.87
CA SER A 317 13.56 12.48 -13.18
C SER A 317 12.97 11.06 -13.31
N THR A 318 12.62 10.44 -12.20
CA THR A 318 11.93 9.15 -12.11
C THR A 318 10.79 9.28 -11.11
N VAL A 319 9.56 9.41 -11.63
CA VAL A 319 8.36 9.36 -10.81
C VAL A 319 8.08 7.91 -10.45
N ARG A 320 7.83 7.65 -9.16
CA ARG A 320 7.51 6.32 -8.62
C ARG A 320 6.15 6.43 -7.93
N ASN A 321 5.13 6.03 -8.65
CA ASN A 321 3.74 6.06 -8.18
C ASN A 321 2.89 5.00 -8.89
N ASP A 322 3.54 3.94 -9.36
CA ASP A 322 2.83 2.81 -9.97
C ASP A 322 2.20 1.92 -8.89
N LEU A 323 1.00 1.40 -9.19
CA LEU A 323 0.31 0.44 -8.35
C LEU A 323 0.19 -0.90 -9.08
N THR A 324 0.66 -1.98 -8.42
CA THR A 324 0.58 -3.34 -8.96
C THR A 324 -0.14 -4.26 -8.00
N ILE A 325 -1.12 -5.03 -8.51
CA ILE A 325 -1.96 -5.94 -7.72
C ILE A 325 -1.88 -7.35 -8.29
N ASP A 326 -1.47 -8.29 -7.45
CA ASP A 326 -1.51 -9.74 -7.67
C ASP A 326 -1.78 -10.44 -6.33
N VAL A 327 -3.04 -10.76 -6.07
CA VAL A 327 -3.55 -11.25 -4.76
C VAL A 327 -4.49 -12.44 -4.96
N ASN A 328 -4.93 -13.08 -3.87
CA ASN A 328 -6.07 -13.99 -3.93
C ASN A 328 -7.37 -13.21 -3.99
N SER A 329 -7.57 -12.27 -3.05
CA SER A 329 -8.73 -11.37 -3.06
C SER A 329 -8.40 -9.97 -2.54
N LEU A 330 -9.05 -8.95 -3.10
CA LEU A 330 -9.03 -7.57 -2.63
C LEU A 330 -10.44 -6.98 -2.71
N LEU A 331 -10.95 -6.58 -1.56
CA LEU A 331 -12.13 -5.74 -1.45
C LEU A 331 -11.70 -4.33 -1.05
N ALA A 332 -11.94 -3.35 -1.90
CA ALA A 332 -11.67 -1.93 -1.64
C ALA A 332 -12.99 -1.16 -1.68
N VAL A 333 -13.35 -0.53 -0.57
CA VAL A 333 -14.66 0.13 -0.42
C VAL A 333 -14.47 1.49 0.25
N VAL A 334 -14.74 2.54 -0.52
CA VAL A 334 -14.84 3.89 0.05
C VAL A 334 -16.09 3.97 0.92
N LYS A 335 -16.02 4.48 2.12
CA LYS A 335 -17.16 4.55 3.04
C LYS A 335 -18.20 5.55 2.57
N GLU A 336 -19.47 5.31 2.92
CA GLU A 336 -20.56 6.25 2.62
C GLU A 336 -20.48 7.56 3.41
N SER A 337 -19.71 7.56 4.50
CA SER A 337 -19.43 8.74 5.30
C SER A 337 -18.34 9.63 4.72
N ALA A 338 -17.63 9.14 3.71
CA ALA A 338 -16.63 9.92 2.99
C ALA A 338 -17.27 11.06 2.19
N ASP A 339 -16.52 12.11 1.92
CA ASP A 339 -16.96 13.19 1.04
C ASP A 339 -16.74 12.82 -0.43
N GLU A 340 -15.66 12.07 -0.69
CA GLU A 340 -15.24 11.61 -2.02
C GLU A 340 -14.35 10.36 -1.88
N GLY A 341 -13.87 9.80 -2.97
CA GLY A 341 -12.79 8.82 -3.03
C GLY A 341 -12.96 7.76 -4.10
N ASP A 342 -11.84 7.44 -4.73
CA ASP A 342 -11.66 6.30 -5.62
C ASP A 342 -11.43 5.03 -4.81
N ALA A 343 -11.89 3.88 -5.32
CA ALA A 343 -11.56 2.66 -4.59
C ALA A 343 -10.08 2.28 -4.78
N ILE A 344 -9.53 2.49 -5.97
CA ILE A 344 -8.11 2.26 -6.29
C ILE A 344 -7.65 3.38 -7.20
N ASP A 345 -6.82 4.28 -6.66
CA ASP A 345 -6.17 5.37 -7.38
C ASP A 345 -4.67 5.13 -7.54
N SER A 346 -4.16 5.30 -8.74
CA SER A 346 -2.73 5.34 -9.00
C SER A 346 -2.39 6.59 -9.79
N ASN A 347 -1.71 7.53 -9.19
CA ASN A 347 -1.18 8.68 -9.95
C ASN A 347 -0.14 8.27 -11.01
N GLY A 348 0.25 7.01 -11.03
CA GLY A 348 1.06 6.36 -12.04
C GLY A 348 0.25 5.39 -12.89
N LYS A 349 0.82 4.21 -13.08
CA LYS A 349 0.22 3.11 -13.82
C LYS A 349 -0.42 2.12 -12.86
N LEU A 350 -1.69 1.81 -13.07
CA LEU A 350 -2.36 0.72 -12.37
C LEU A 350 -2.24 -0.59 -13.17
N THR A 351 -1.73 -1.65 -12.54
CA THR A 351 -1.61 -2.97 -13.16
C THR A 351 -2.22 -4.05 -12.29
N ILE A 352 -3.24 -4.73 -12.77
CA ILE A 352 -3.89 -5.88 -12.11
C ILE A 352 -3.47 -7.14 -12.83
N ASN A 353 -2.72 -8.03 -12.15
CA ASN A 353 -2.20 -9.25 -12.70
C ASN A 353 -3.01 -10.50 -12.31
N GLY A 354 -3.72 -10.47 -11.18
CA GLY A 354 -4.50 -11.61 -10.71
C GLY A 354 -5.34 -11.31 -9.48
N GLY A 355 -6.18 -12.28 -9.12
CA GLY A 355 -7.06 -12.24 -7.95
C GLY A 355 -8.51 -11.89 -8.24
N THR A 356 -9.33 -11.93 -7.20
CA THR A 356 -10.70 -11.41 -7.23
C THR A 356 -10.70 -10.01 -6.63
N ILE A 357 -10.86 -9.00 -7.48
CA ILE A 357 -10.79 -7.59 -7.12
C ILE A 357 -12.20 -6.99 -7.17
N ILE A 358 -12.66 -6.44 -6.06
CA ILE A 358 -13.92 -5.71 -5.95
C ILE A 358 -13.60 -4.31 -5.46
N ALA A 359 -13.80 -3.32 -6.32
CA ALA A 359 -13.43 -1.93 -6.10
C ALA A 359 -14.68 -1.04 -6.16
N ILE A 360 -15.09 -0.49 -5.02
CA ILE A 360 -16.33 0.27 -4.87
C ILE A 360 -15.98 1.69 -4.43
N ALA A 361 -16.06 2.62 -5.38
CA ALA A 361 -15.84 4.04 -5.14
C ALA A 361 -16.99 4.69 -4.35
N HIS A 362 -16.81 5.96 -4.01
CA HIS A 362 -17.87 6.76 -3.37
C HIS A 362 -19.12 6.84 -4.25
N PRO A 363 -20.33 6.74 -3.67
CA PRO A 363 -21.55 6.56 -4.45
C PRO A 363 -22.02 7.81 -5.20
N THR A 364 -21.60 9.01 -4.82
CA THR A 364 -22.15 10.28 -5.33
C THR A 364 -21.13 11.27 -5.86
N SER A 365 -19.88 11.20 -5.43
CA SER A 365 -18.78 12.01 -5.96
C SER A 365 -18.36 11.56 -7.37
N PRO A 366 -17.62 12.37 -8.14
CA PRO A 366 -17.19 12.01 -9.48
C PRO A 366 -15.96 11.08 -9.48
N ASP A 367 -16.03 10.00 -8.72
CA ASP A 367 -14.94 9.05 -8.51
C ASP A 367 -15.21 7.72 -9.21
N ALA A 368 -14.12 7.00 -9.47
CA ALA A 368 -14.11 5.74 -10.17
C ALA A 368 -13.73 4.56 -9.26
N GLY A 369 -14.19 3.36 -9.58
CA GLY A 369 -13.70 2.17 -8.88
C GLY A 369 -12.22 1.90 -9.13
N LEU A 370 -11.73 2.24 -10.33
CA LEU A 370 -10.31 2.23 -10.70
C LEU A 370 -10.00 3.57 -11.36
N ASP A 371 -8.98 4.27 -10.88
CA ASP A 371 -8.43 5.47 -11.49
C ASP A 371 -6.91 5.35 -11.67
N SER A 372 -6.37 6.01 -12.70
CA SER A 372 -4.94 5.98 -12.97
C SER A 372 -4.46 7.14 -13.83
N GLY A 373 -3.39 7.80 -13.41
CA GLY A 373 -2.76 8.88 -14.16
C GLY A 373 -2.08 8.45 -15.47
N ASN A 374 -1.60 7.19 -15.55
CA ASN A 374 -0.85 6.67 -16.69
C ASN A 374 -1.45 5.36 -17.28
N GLY A 375 -2.71 5.13 -17.04
CA GLY A 375 -3.51 4.05 -17.61
C GLY A 375 -3.60 2.79 -16.74
N THR A 376 -4.79 2.19 -16.78
CA THR A 376 -5.12 0.96 -16.07
C THR A 376 -4.98 -0.26 -16.98
N TYR A 377 -4.25 -1.27 -16.53
CA TYR A 377 -3.94 -2.49 -17.27
C TYR A 377 -4.46 -3.71 -16.52
N ILE A 378 -5.42 -4.42 -17.09
CA ILE A 378 -5.96 -5.66 -16.54
C ILE A 378 -5.36 -6.83 -17.31
N ASN A 379 -4.46 -7.57 -16.66
CA ASN A 379 -3.73 -8.68 -17.25
C ASN A 379 -4.30 -10.05 -16.86
N GLY A 380 -5.08 -10.12 -15.77
CA GLY A 380 -5.68 -11.34 -15.25
C GLY A 380 -6.60 -11.07 -14.07
N GLY A 381 -7.18 -12.14 -13.52
CA GLY A 381 -8.09 -12.12 -12.39
C GLY A 381 -9.55 -11.93 -12.76
N THR A 382 -10.40 -11.77 -11.73
CA THR A 382 -11.79 -11.32 -11.85
C THR A 382 -11.87 -9.94 -11.23
N VAL A 383 -12.17 -8.92 -12.03
CA VAL A 383 -12.20 -7.52 -11.59
C VAL A 383 -13.60 -6.97 -11.74
N LEU A 384 -14.15 -6.46 -10.66
CA LEU A 384 -15.39 -5.69 -10.64
C LEU A 384 -15.10 -4.34 -10.01
N ALA A 385 -15.44 -3.26 -10.73
CA ALA A 385 -15.28 -1.91 -10.22
C ALA A 385 -16.53 -1.08 -10.46
N THR A 386 -16.91 -0.25 -9.49
CA THR A 386 -18.11 0.60 -9.55
C THR A 386 -17.80 2.03 -9.11
N GLY A 387 -18.46 2.99 -9.73
CA GLY A 387 -18.33 4.41 -9.38
C GLY A 387 -19.28 5.29 -10.17
N ASN A 388 -19.20 6.59 -9.97
CA ASN A 388 -19.95 7.58 -10.76
C ASN A 388 -19.17 8.06 -11.98
N MET A 389 -17.87 7.95 -11.96
CA MET A 389 -16.99 8.24 -13.07
C MET A 389 -16.37 6.95 -13.64
N VAL A 390 -15.72 7.10 -14.75
CA VAL A 390 -15.06 6.03 -15.51
C VAL A 390 -13.68 6.50 -15.86
N ASP A 391 -12.67 5.78 -15.41
CA ASP A 391 -11.35 5.91 -16.01
C ASP A 391 -11.15 4.92 -17.16
N GLN A 392 -10.25 5.27 -18.08
CA GLN A 392 -10.03 4.52 -19.30
C GLN A 392 -9.14 3.31 -19.05
N ILE A 393 -9.68 2.11 -19.26
CA ILE A 393 -8.89 0.88 -19.28
C ILE A 393 -8.05 0.83 -20.56
N SER A 394 -6.75 0.58 -20.41
CA SER A 394 -5.82 0.50 -21.53
C SER A 394 -6.16 -0.63 -22.49
N ASN A 395 -6.10 -0.34 -23.79
CA ASN A 395 -6.24 -1.36 -24.84
C ASN A 395 -5.08 -2.37 -24.86
N ASP A 396 -3.98 -2.07 -24.16
CA ASP A 396 -2.86 -3.00 -23.98
C ASP A 396 -3.08 -3.98 -22.82
N SER A 397 -4.24 -3.94 -22.17
CA SER A 397 -4.69 -4.96 -21.22
C SER A 397 -4.69 -6.34 -21.88
N LYS A 398 -4.24 -7.37 -21.17
CA LYS A 398 -4.19 -8.75 -21.70
C LYS A 398 -5.50 -9.50 -21.52
N GLN A 399 -6.42 -8.96 -20.74
CA GLN A 399 -7.72 -9.56 -20.46
C GLN A 399 -8.85 -8.68 -20.99
N ASN A 400 -9.91 -9.31 -21.47
CA ASN A 400 -11.10 -8.63 -21.92
C ASN A 400 -11.85 -7.96 -20.76
N PHE A 401 -12.49 -6.84 -21.04
CA PHE A 401 -13.35 -6.16 -20.10
C PHE A 401 -14.64 -5.65 -20.75
N ILE A 402 -15.66 -5.44 -19.91
CA ILE A 402 -16.88 -4.74 -20.26
C ILE A 402 -16.97 -3.53 -19.36
N TYR A 403 -17.31 -2.41 -19.97
CA TYR A 403 -17.63 -1.19 -19.27
C TYR A 403 -19.10 -0.83 -19.50
N LEU A 404 -19.88 -0.72 -18.43
CA LEU A 404 -21.30 -0.44 -18.46
C LEU A 404 -21.60 0.92 -17.83
N THR A 405 -22.30 1.79 -18.55
CA THR A 405 -22.88 3.00 -18.00
C THR A 405 -24.40 2.87 -18.03
N PHE A 406 -25.03 2.88 -16.89
CA PHE A 406 -26.49 2.78 -16.76
C PHE A 406 -27.15 4.10 -17.13
N ASN A 407 -28.29 4.06 -17.87
CA ASN A 407 -29.06 5.26 -18.21
C ASN A 407 -29.55 5.98 -16.94
N ASN A 408 -30.03 5.21 -15.97
CA ASN A 408 -30.36 5.68 -14.62
C ASN A 408 -29.43 5.05 -13.61
N GLN A 409 -29.20 5.70 -12.47
CA GLN A 409 -28.48 5.10 -11.35
C GLN A 409 -29.18 3.82 -10.89
N ILE A 410 -28.41 2.80 -10.57
CA ILE A 410 -28.90 1.56 -9.97
C ILE A 410 -28.83 1.70 -8.45
N SER A 411 -29.95 1.48 -7.78
CA SER A 411 -30.04 1.60 -6.33
C SER A 411 -29.27 0.49 -5.62
N ALA A 412 -28.85 0.77 -4.39
CA ALA A 412 -28.29 -0.25 -3.51
C ALA A 412 -29.20 -1.48 -3.40
N ASP A 413 -28.62 -2.62 -3.07
CA ASP A 413 -29.26 -3.94 -2.98
C ASP A 413 -29.87 -4.50 -4.28
N THR A 414 -29.65 -3.82 -5.40
CA THR A 414 -30.08 -4.32 -6.71
C THR A 414 -29.11 -5.39 -7.23
N LEU A 415 -29.65 -6.53 -7.64
CA LEU A 415 -28.89 -7.54 -8.35
C LEU A 415 -28.72 -7.11 -9.82
N ILE A 416 -27.48 -7.07 -10.29
CA ILE A 416 -27.11 -6.82 -11.68
C ILE A 416 -26.56 -8.13 -12.24
N THR A 417 -27.09 -8.59 -13.35
CA THR A 417 -26.66 -9.85 -13.97
C THR A 417 -26.22 -9.60 -15.41
N ILE A 418 -25.05 -10.09 -15.76
CA ILE A 418 -24.49 -10.03 -17.11
C ILE A 418 -24.60 -11.41 -17.76
N LYS A 419 -25.24 -11.45 -18.92
CA LYS A 419 -25.37 -12.66 -19.75
C LYS A 419 -24.66 -12.47 -21.08
N ASP A 420 -24.21 -13.57 -21.64
CA ASP A 420 -23.70 -13.61 -23.00
C ASP A 420 -24.84 -13.63 -24.04
N GLN A 421 -24.47 -13.69 -25.32
CA GLN A 421 -25.40 -13.74 -26.44
C GLN A 421 -26.29 -15.00 -26.44
N ASP A 422 -25.86 -16.08 -25.78
CA ASP A 422 -26.55 -17.36 -25.68
C ASP A 422 -27.41 -17.45 -24.39
N ASP A 423 -27.65 -16.32 -23.72
CA ASP A 423 -28.39 -16.17 -22.47
C ASP A 423 -27.76 -16.90 -21.25
N LYS A 424 -26.52 -17.33 -21.36
CA LYS A 424 -25.78 -17.88 -20.23
C LYS A 424 -25.33 -16.75 -19.31
N VAL A 425 -25.54 -16.92 -18.00
CA VAL A 425 -25.02 -15.98 -17.00
C VAL A 425 -23.50 -16.07 -16.94
N ILE A 426 -22.84 -14.95 -17.15
CA ILE A 426 -21.38 -14.80 -16.99
C ILE A 426 -21.05 -14.50 -15.54
N THR A 427 -21.75 -13.52 -14.98
CA THR A 427 -21.57 -13.05 -13.60
C THR A 427 -22.82 -12.33 -13.14
N ALA A 428 -22.94 -12.16 -11.83
CA ALA A 428 -23.88 -11.24 -11.24
C ALA A 428 -23.24 -10.52 -10.06
N PHE A 429 -23.74 -9.33 -9.79
CA PHE A 429 -23.28 -8.52 -8.68
C PHE A 429 -24.49 -7.90 -7.96
N LYS A 430 -24.56 -8.10 -6.65
CA LYS A 430 -25.50 -7.41 -5.80
C LYS A 430 -24.82 -6.17 -5.25
N THR A 431 -25.14 -5.01 -5.81
CA THR A 431 -24.51 -3.76 -5.38
C THR A 431 -24.90 -3.40 -3.96
N SER A 432 -23.92 -3.10 -3.11
CA SER A 432 -24.16 -2.59 -1.75
C SER A 432 -24.52 -1.10 -1.73
N ARG A 433 -24.39 -0.41 -2.86
CA ARG A 433 -24.57 1.05 -2.99
C ARG A 433 -25.25 1.43 -4.29
N THR A 434 -25.69 2.69 -4.37
CA THR A 434 -26.09 3.29 -5.63
C THR A 434 -24.89 3.43 -6.56
N ILE A 435 -25.01 2.98 -7.80
CA ILE A 435 -23.95 3.04 -8.81
C ILE A 435 -24.44 3.61 -10.13
N LYS A 436 -23.54 4.23 -10.87
CA LYS A 436 -23.79 4.74 -12.24
C LYS A 436 -23.03 3.92 -13.28
N ASN A 437 -21.85 3.45 -12.95
CA ASN A 437 -20.98 2.71 -13.83
C ASN A 437 -20.53 1.40 -13.19
N LEU A 438 -20.30 0.40 -14.02
CA LEU A 438 -19.75 -0.89 -13.62
C LEU A 438 -18.73 -1.36 -14.66
N LEU A 439 -17.52 -1.63 -14.21
CA LEU A 439 -16.51 -2.36 -14.97
C LEU A 439 -16.53 -3.81 -14.52
N TYR A 440 -16.51 -4.73 -15.47
CA TYR A 440 -16.24 -6.15 -15.20
C TYR A 440 -15.20 -6.69 -16.16
N SER A 441 -14.25 -7.45 -15.64
CA SER A 441 -13.22 -8.13 -16.41
C SER A 441 -12.97 -9.53 -15.85
N SER A 442 -12.95 -10.52 -16.72
CA SER A 442 -12.58 -11.90 -16.37
C SER A 442 -12.12 -12.66 -17.61
N SER A 443 -11.46 -13.81 -17.39
CA SER A 443 -11.07 -14.72 -18.47
C SER A 443 -12.25 -15.29 -19.26
N ASP A 444 -13.47 -15.22 -18.72
CA ASP A 444 -14.68 -15.77 -19.33
C ASP A 444 -15.35 -14.81 -20.32
N LEU A 445 -14.88 -13.56 -20.39
CA LEU A 445 -15.37 -12.58 -21.34
C LEU A 445 -14.81 -12.84 -22.75
N ASN A 446 -15.57 -13.57 -23.56
CA ASN A 446 -15.15 -13.96 -24.91
C ASN A 446 -16.16 -13.61 -26.01
N TYR A 447 -17.23 -12.85 -25.67
CA TYR A 447 -18.37 -12.63 -26.53
C TYR A 447 -18.36 -11.23 -27.13
N GLU A 448 -19.04 -11.06 -28.26
CA GLU A 448 -19.13 -9.77 -28.94
C GLU A 448 -20.22 -8.86 -28.34
N SER A 449 -21.24 -9.47 -27.75
CA SER A 449 -22.36 -8.77 -27.13
C SER A 449 -22.78 -9.39 -25.80
N TYR A 450 -23.29 -8.55 -24.94
CA TYR A 450 -23.76 -8.92 -23.61
C TYR A 450 -25.12 -8.29 -23.36
N LYS A 451 -25.95 -9.00 -22.58
CA LYS A 451 -27.21 -8.47 -22.05
C LYS A 451 -27.08 -8.22 -20.57
N VAL A 452 -27.61 -7.12 -20.10
CA VAL A 452 -27.58 -6.74 -18.69
C VAL A 452 -28.98 -6.76 -18.13
N TYR A 453 -29.15 -7.40 -16.99
CA TYR A 453 -30.43 -7.51 -16.29
C TYR A 453 -30.29 -6.92 -14.90
N THR A 454 -31.38 -6.32 -14.39
CA THR A 454 -31.49 -5.87 -13.00
C THR A 454 -32.61 -6.61 -12.29
N GLY A 455 -32.45 -6.80 -10.98
CA GLY A 455 -33.39 -7.57 -10.16
C GLY A 455 -33.34 -9.07 -10.42
N GLY A 456 -34.42 -9.75 -10.06
CA GLY A 456 -34.51 -11.21 -10.18
C GLY A 456 -34.00 -11.95 -8.95
N THR A 457 -33.88 -13.27 -9.09
CA THR A 457 -33.40 -14.16 -8.05
C THR A 457 -32.23 -14.98 -8.57
N ILE A 458 -31.19 -15.11 -7.77
CA ILE A 458 -29.97 -15.81 -8.10
C ILE A 458 -29.67 -16.88 -7.03
N ASP A 459 -29.12 -18.01 -7.48
CA ASP A 459 -28.48 -19.03 -6.67
C ASP A 459 -27.06 -19.24 -7.20
N GLY A 460 -26.06 -19.22 -6.32
CA GLY A 460 -24.67 -19.35 -6.72
C GLY A 460 -23.68 -19.12 -5.57
N GLU A 461 -22.41 -19.18 -5.89
CA GLU A 461 -21.32 -18.86 -4.96
C GLU A 461 -21.07 -17.35 -4.96
N GLU A 462 -21.34 -16.71 -3.82
CA GLU A 462 -21.25 -15.25 -3.64
C GLU A 462 -20.12 -14.91 -2.68
N THR A 463 -19.38 -13.84 -3.04
CA THR A 463 -18.38 -13.21 -2.18
C THR A 463 -18.48 -11.70 -2.36
N ASN A 464 -18.77 -10.97 -1.27
CA ASN A 464 -18.87 -9.52 -1.25
C ASN A 464 -19.81 -8.95 -2.34
N GLY A 465 -20.95 -9.59 -2.56
CA GLY A 465 -21.94 -9.25 -3.57
C GLY A 465 -21.65 -9.80 -4.97
N LEU A 466 -20.43 -10.27 -5.26
CA LEU A 466 -20.06 -10.82 -6.56
C LEU A 466 -20.34 -12.32 -6.63
N TYR A 467 -21.09 -12.75 -7.65
CA TYR A 467 -21.36 -14.14 -7.96
C TYR A 467 -20.43 -14.61 -9.09
N THR A 468 -19.39 -15.31 -8.76
CA THR A 468 -18.42 -15.85 -9.74
C THR A 468 -18.87 -17.17 -10.35
N LYS A 469 -19.78 -17.87 -9.66
CA LYS A 469 -20.38 -19.11 -10.13
C LYS A 469 -21.89 -19.07 -9.87
N VAL A 470 -22.65 -19.07 -10.93
CA VAL A 470 -24.11 -19.01 -10.89
C VAL A 470 -24.70 -20.37 -11.26
N ASN A 471 -25.53 -20.91 -10.35
CA ASN A 471 -26.27 -22.14 -10.57
C ASN A 471 -27.59 -21.88 -11.29
N SER A 472 -28.31 -20.82 -10.89
CA SER A 472 -29.54 -20.41 -11.55
C SER A 472 -29.81 -18.91 -11.41
N TYR A 473 -30.52 -18.35 -12.38
CA TYR A 473 -30.99 -16.95 -12.36
C TYR A 473 -32.36 -16.85 -13.05
N THR A 474 -33.29 -16.15 -12.42
CA THR A 474 -34.65 -16.01 -12.94
C THR A 474 -35.26 -14.64 -12.64
N ASN A 475 -36.24 -14.22 -13.45
CA ASN A 475 -37.12 -13.09 -13.21
C ASN A 475 -36.47 -11.70 -13.18
N GLY A 476 -35.29 -11.49 -13.80
CA GLY A 476 -34.73 -10.16 -13.96
C GLY A 476 -35.31 -9.43 -15.18
N GLU A 477 -35.23 -8.11 -15.16
CA GLU A 477 -35.62 -7.23 -16.26
C GLU A 477 -34.38 -6.78 -17.05
N GLU A 478 -34.41 -6.86 -18.37
CA GLU A 478 -33.34 -6.39 -19.23
C GLU A 478 -33.22 -4.87 -19.11
N THR A 479 -32.01 -4.41 -18.81
CA THR A 479 -31.70 -3.02 -18.50
C THR A 479 -30.89 -2.39 -19.63
N GLN A 480 -31.29 -1.22 -20.06
CA GLN A 480 -30.61 -0.47 -21.10
C GLN A 480 -29.32 0.16 -20.53
N VAL A 481 -28.22 -0.12 -21.17
CA VAL A 481 -26.89 0.40 -20.82
C VAL A 481 -26.17 0.91 -22.07
N SER A 482 -25.32 1.90 -21.89
CA SER A 482 -24.24 2.16 -22.84
C SER A 482 -23.08 1.25 -22.43
N SER A 483 -22.50 0.53 -23.37
CA SER A 483 -21.38 -0.39 -23.08
C SER A 483 -20.19 -0.12 -23.99
N VAL A 484 -19.00 -0.29 -23.43
CA VAL A 484 -17.75 -0.36 -24.16
C VAL A 484 -17.14 -1.73 -23.86
N ASN A 485 -16.87 -2.49 -24.91
CA ASN A 485 -16.22 -3.80 -24.79
C ASN A 485 -14.85 -3.72 -25.44
N ASN A 486 -13.84 -4.25 -24.77
CA ASN A 486 -12.56 -4.51 -25.39
C ASN A 486 -12.46 -6.02 -25.71
N LYS A 487 -12.13 -6.34 -26.96
CA LYS A 487 -11.93 -7.73 -27.40
C LYS A 487 -10.47 -7.92 -27.76
N ILE A 488 -9.77 -8.72 -26.98
CA ILE A 488 -8.39 -9.10 -27.27
C ILE A 488 -8.39 -10.39 -28.08
N ASN A 489 -7.98 -10.31 -29.35
CA ASN A 489 -7.97 -11.46 -30.27
C ASN A 489 -6.81 -12.45 -30.06
N ASN A 490 -6.20 -12.50 -28.87
CA ASN A 490 -4.90 -13.15 -28.66
C ASN A 490 -4.94 -14.52 -27.97
N LYS A 491 -6.10 -15.22 -27.95
CA LYS A 491 -6.16 -16.54 -27.32
C LYS A 491 -5.18 -17.56 -27.94
N GLU A 492 -4.98 -17.52 -29.27
CA GLU A 492 -4.05 -18.45 -29.95
C GLU A 492 -2.56 -18.15 -29.68
N GLU A 493 -2.18 -16.89 -29.50
CA GLU A 493 -0.78 -16.53 -29.19
C GLU A 493 -0.43 -16.74 -27.72
N GLN A 494 -1.38 -16.55 -26.83
CA GLN A 494 -1.22 -16.77 -25.40
C GLN A 494 -1.13 -18.25 -25.09
N ASP A 495 -2.00 -19.09 -25.67
CA ASP A 495 -1.94 -20.54 -25.53
C ASP A 495 -0.61 -21.10 -26.07
N LYS A 496 -0.08 -20.58 -27.19
CA LYS A 496 1.24 -20.96 -27.70
C LYS A 496 2.40 -20.52 -26.79
N LYS A 497 2.33 -19.34 -26.18
CA LYS A 497 3.33 -18.86 -25.21
C LYS A 497 3.29 -19.65 -23.91
N ASP A 498 2.13 -19.99 -23.41
CA ASP A 498 1.98 -20.73 -22.16
C ASP A 498 2.34 -22.21 -22.33
N ILE A 499 2.00 -22.82 -23.46
CA ILE A 499 2.49 -24.16 -23.83
C ILE A 499 4.02 -24.16 -23.94
N SER A 500 4.62 -23.13 -24.55
CA SER A 500 6.08 -22.98 -24.66
C SER A 500 6.75 -22.79 -23.29
N LYS A 501 6.16 -22.01 -22.39
CA LYS A 501 6.65 -21.82 -21.01
C LYS A 501 6.51 -23.11 -20.19
N THR A 502 5.38 -23.78 -20.26
CA THR A 502 5.13 -25.04 -19.55
C THR A 502 6.10 -26.12 -20.04
N PHE A 503 6.34 -26.20 -21.34
CA PHE A 503 7.32 -27.11 -21.92
C PHE A 503 8.76 -26.80 -21.47
N LEU A 504 9.12 -25.52 -21.40
CA LEU A 504 10.42 -25.08 -20.90
C LEU A 504 10.61 -25.41 -19.41
N ILE A 505 9.58 -25.23 -18.59
CA ILE A 505 9.59 -25.57 -17.15
C ILE A 505 9.74 -27.08 -16.98
N LEU A 506 9.01 -27.90 -17.74
CA LEU A 506 9.14 -29.37 -17.72
C LEU A 506 10.54 -29.81 -18.11
N LEU A 507 11.13 -29.21 -19.13
CA LEU A 507 12.49 -29.49 -19.56
C LEU A 507 13.55 -29.16 -18.49
N ILE A 508 13.35 -28.05 -17.78
CA ILE A 508 14.22 -27.64 -16.66
C ILE A 508 14.08 -28.64 -15.50
N VAL A 509 12.87 -29.06 -15.16
CA VAL A 509 12.61 -30.06 -14.11
C VAL A 509 13.27 -31.41 -14.45
N GLU A 510 13.13 -31.89 -15.70
CA GLU A 510 13.80 -33.12 -16.17
C GLU A 510 15.33 -33.02 -16.09
N MET A 511 15.91 -31.87 -16.46
CA MET A 511 17.36 -31.65 -16.33
C MET A 511 17.81 -31.66 -14.87
N ILE A 512 17.04 -31.06 -13.96
CA ILE A 512 17.34 -31.06 -12.53
C ILE A 512 17.30 -32.49 -11.97
N LEU A 513 16.28 -33.27 -12.31
CA LEU A 513 16.15 -34.65 -11.88
C LEU A 513 17.31 -35.54 -12.41
N LEU A 514 17.74 -35.29 -13.63
CA LEU A 514 18.89 -35.99 -14.23
C LEU A 514 20.19 -35.63 -13.48
N ILE A 515 20.41 -34.38 -13.13
CA ILE A 515 21.58 -33.92 -12.36
C ILE A 515 21.59 -34.57 -10.97
N ILE A 516 20.44 -34.60 -10.29
CA ILE A 516 20.28 -35.24 -8.97
C ILE A 516 20.61 -36.73 -9.08
N SER A 517 20.11 -37.42 -10.11
CA SER A 517 20.35 -38.85 -10.35
C SER A 517 21.83 -39.15 -10.58
N ILE A 518 22.50 -38.30 -11.37
CA ILE A 518 23.94 -38.44 -11.64
C ILE A 518 24.75 -38.18 -10.36
N SER A 519 24.37 -37.16 -9.59
CA SER A 519 25.04 -36.84 -8.33
C SER A 519 24.90 -37.95 -7.30
N LEU A 520 23.73 -38.53 -7.19
CA LEU A 520 23.44 -39.66 -6.31
C LEU A 520 24.23 -40.92 -6.74
N TYR A 521 24.31 -41.19 -8.06
CA TYR A 521 25.12 -42.28 -8.59
C TYR A 521 26.60 -42.10 -8.27
N ILE A 522 27.14 -40.92 -8.45
CA ILE A 522 28.56 -40.62 -8.12
C ILE A 522 28.82 -40.76 -6.62
N PHE A 523 27.89 -40.31 -5.78
CA PHE A 523 27.97 -40.44 -4.33
C PHE A 523 27.98 -41.91 -3.90
N LEU A 524 27.03 -42.71 -4.42
CA LEU A 524 26.95 -44.15 -4.12
C LEU A 524 28.18 -44.92 -4.60
N LYS A 525 28.75 -44.54 -5.75
CA LYS A 525 29.97 -45.15 -6.27
C LYS A 525 31.23 -44.78 -5.48
N LYS A 526 31.26 -43.67 -4.76
CA LYS A 526 32.35 -43.28 -3.84
C LYS A 526 32.20 -43.88 -2.44
N ALA A 527 31.04 -44.37 -2.08
CA ALA A 527 30.74 -45.01 -0.82
C ALA A 527 30.95 -46.55 -0.85
N GLN A 528 31.14 -47.12 -2.03
CA GLN A 528 31.65 -48.50 -2.27
C GLN A 528 33.15 -48.45 -2.47
#